data_3dfffa4b13101af22f7abd3353991fac
#
_entry.id   3dfffa4b13101af22f7abd3353991fac
#
_cell.length_a   1.000
_cell.length_b   1.000
_cell.length_c   1.000
_cell.angle_alpha   90.00
_cell.angle_beta   90.00
_cell.angle_gamma   90.00
#
_symmetry.space_group_name_H-M   'P 1'
#
loop_
_entity.id
_entity.type
_entity.pdbx_description
1 polymer ?
#
loop_
_entity_poly.entity_id
_entity_poly.type
_entity_poly.pdbx_seq_one_letter_code
_entity_poly.pdbx_strand_id
1 'polypeptide(L)'
;TLEPSTPDSIFPNNWISFHENGDVTLYPMFAENRRLERREDILDILEDEGFVINEIMDYTSAEEDGFFLEGTGSIVLDRENGKAYCALSPRADEELFIEFCEDFEYNPILFEAFQTVGTERKLIYHTNVMMSVGETFAIICAESIDDKKERKIVLDSLRGDEKEIILITEDQVNNFAGNMLEVKGFDDKRYLVMSTSAYKSLTK
;
A
#
# COMPACT_ATOMS: atom_id res chain seq x y z
N THR A 1 6.19 9.05 -20.22
CA THR A 1 5.27 9.47 -21.29
C THR A 1 5.57 10.90 -21.68
N LEU A 2 5.37 11.24 -22.94
CA LEU A 2 5.71 12.57 -23.46
C LEU A 2 4.56 13.56 -23.27
N GLU A 3 3.34 13.11 -23.48
CA GLU A 3 2.11 13.88 -23.29
C GLU A 3 0.93 12.94 -22.99
N PRO A 4 0.14 13.11 -21.91
CA PRO A 4 0.40 14.06 -20.82
C PRO A 4 1.64 13.70 -19.98
N SER A 5 2.16 14.68 -19.19
CA SER A 5 3.32 14.43 -18.32
C SER A 5 2.88 13.63 -17.10
N THR A 6 3.20 12.32 -17.08
CA THR A 6 2.86 11.39 -15.99
C THR A 6 4.15 10.71 -15.48
N PRO A 7 5.00 11.45 -14.72
CA PRO A 7 6.32 10.95 -14.31
C PRO A 7 6.24 9.71 -13.40
N ASP A 8 5.13 9.56 -12.66
CA ASP A 8 4.94 8.49 -11.67
C ASP A 8 4.16 7.28 -12.21
N SER A 9 3.90 7.22 -13.54
CA SER A 9 3.14 6.12 -14.16
C SER A 9 3.79 4.73 -14.06
N ILE A 10 5.02 4.66 -13.55
CA ILE A 10 5.67 3.38 -13.21
C ILE A 10 5.14 2.76 -11.91
N PHE A 11 4.26 3.47 -11.17
CA PHE A 11 3.63 3.00 -9.94
C PHE A 11 2.12 2.80 -10.12
N PRO A 12 1.69 1.86 -11.00
CA PRO A 12 0.27 1.66 -11.28
C PRO A 12 -0.52 1.21 -10.05
N ASN A 13 0.13 0.60 -9.09
CA ASN A 13 -0.47 0.14 -7.83
C ASN A 13 -1.14 1.23 -6.99
N ASN A 14 -0.94 2.52 -7.33
CA ASN A 14 -1.62 3.61 -6.65
C ASN A 14 -3.00 3.92 -7.24
N TRP A 15 -3.26 3.61 -8.51
CA TRP A 15 -4.55 3.88 -9.14
C TRP A 15 -5.36 2.62 -9.50
N ILE A 16 -4.73 1.43 -9.48
CA ILE A 16 -5.39 0.15 -9.80
C ILE A 16 -4.85 -0.99 -8.92
N SER A 17 -5.72 -1.90 -8.52
CA SER A 17 -5.33 -3.17 -7.93
C SER A 17 -6.19 -4.31 -8.47
N PHE A 18 -5.65 -5.54 -8.36
CA PHE A 18 -6.29 -6.78 -8.80
C PHE A 18 -6.46 -7.71 -7.61
N HIS A 19 -7.61 -8.36 -7.53
CA HIS A 19 -7.97 -9.28 -6.47
C HIS A 19 -8.07 -10.71 -6.99
N GLU A 20 -7.87 -11.70 -6.11
CA GLU A 20 -7.80 -13.12 -6.48
C GLU A 20 -9.11 -13.63 -7.11
N ASN A 21 -10.24 -13.05 -6.69
CA ASN A 21 -11.55 -13.35 -7.25
C ASN A 21 -11.79 -12.77 -8.65
N GLY A 22 -10.83 -12.04 -9.21
CA GLY A 22 -10.93 -11.39 -10.52
C GLY A 22 -11.51 -9.98 -10.47
N ASP A 23 -11.80 -9.43 -9.29
CA ASP A 23 -12.24 -8.06 -9.16
C ASP A 23 -11.07 -7.09 -9.33
N VAL A 24 -11.38 -5.92 -9.86
CA VAL A 24 -10.43 -4.83 -10.09
C VAL A 24 -10.91 -3.60 -9.35
N THR A 25 -9.99 -2.91 -8.68
CA THR A 25 -10.31 -1.66 -7.99
C THR A 25 -9.61 -0.49 -8.67
N LEU A 26 -10.36 0.59 -8.94
CA LEU A 26 -9.84 1.87 -9.40
C LEU A 26 -9.90 2.88 -8.24
N TYR A 27 -8.79 3.56 -7.99
CA TYR A 27 -8.63 4.41 -6.81
C TYR A 27 -8.56 5.90 -7.13
N PRO A 28 -9.13 6.76 -6.26
CA PRO A 28 -9.03 8.20 -6.36
C PRO A 28 -7.63 8.70 -6.01
N MET A 29 -7.04 9.50 -6.91
CA MET A 29 -5.69 10.02 -6.81
C MET A 29 -5.68 11.47 -6.32
N PHE A 30 -4.87 11.76 -5.30
CA PHE A 30 -4.70 13.11 -4.73
C PHE A 30 -4.13 14.09 -5.76
N ALA A 31 -3.04 13.72 -6.42
CA ALA A 31 -2.37 14.58 -7.38
C ALA A 31 -3.06 14.53 -8.74
N GLU A 32 -3.55 15.68 -9.23
CA GLU A 32 -4.31 15.78 -10.49
C GLU A 32 -3.56 15.21 -11.70
N ASN A 33 -2.24 15.42 -11.78
CA ASN A 33 -1.44 14.87 -12.87
C ASN A 33 -1.38 13.33 -12.83
N ARG A 34 -1.54 12.70 -11.67
CA ARG A 34 -1.56 11.25 -11.53
C ARG A 34 -2.90 10.63 -11.93
N ARG A 35 -4.00 11.39 -11.92
CA ARG A 35 -5.29 10.95 -12.47
C ARG A 35 -5.20 10.63 -13.96
N LEU A 36 -4.27 11.28 -14.67
CA LEU A 36 -3.96 11.02 -16.08
C LEU A 36 -3.17 9.73 -16.34
N GLU A 37 -2.74 9.04 -15.28
CA GLU A 37 -2.05 7.74 -15.38
C GLU A 37 -3.01 6.58 -15.60
N ARG A 38 -4.29 6.75 -15.27
CA ARG A 38 -5.32 5.73 -15.47
C ARG A 38 -5.49 5.42 -16.95
N ARG A 39 -5.35 4.16 -17.29
CA ARG A 39 -5.41 3.65 -18.66
C ARG A 39 -6.47 2.55 -18.73
N GLU A 40 -7.63 2.88 -19.28
CA GLU A 40 -8.74 1.93 -19.46
C GLU A 40 -8.35 0.77 -20.39
N ASP A 41 -7.50 1.01 -21.38
CA ASP A 41 -7.02 -0.01 -22.31
C ASP A 41 -6.18 -1.12 -21.65
N ILE A 42 -5.70 -0.93 -20.43
CA ILE A 42 -4.99 -1.97 -19.67
C ILE A 42 -5.92 -3.16 -19.37
N LEU A 43 -7.19 -2.91 -19.09
CA LEU A 43 -8.16 -3.98 -18.80
C LEU A 43 -8.39 -4.83 -20.06
N ASP A 44 -8.60 -4.22 -21.20
CA ASP A 44 -8.74 -4.93 -22.49
C ASP A 44 -7.50 -5.77 -22.80
N ILE A 45 -6.29 -5.23 -22.57
CA ILE A 45 -5.03 -5.95 -22.79
C ILE A 45 -4.93 -7.18 -21.86
N LEU A 46 -5.33 -7.05 -20.60
CA LEU A 46 -5.29 -8.16 -19.67
C LEU A 46 -6.30 -9.27 -20.02
N GLU A 47 -7.50 -8.91 -20.45
CA GLU A 47 -8.49 -9.86 -20.94
C GLU A 47 -8.01 -10.59 -22.20
N ASP A 48 -7.38 -9.88 -23.16
CA ASP A 48 -6.76 -10.47 -24.33
C ASP A 48 -5.62 -11.45 -23.99
N GLU A 49 -4.91 -11.23 -22.89
CA GLU A 49 -3.88 -12.14 -22.34
C GLU A 49 -4.47 -13.26 -21.49
N GLY A 50 -5.79 -13.33 -21.37
CA GLY A 50 -6.51 -14.42 -20.71
C GLY A 50 -6.80 -14.23 -19.21
N PHE A 51 -6.62 -13.02 -18.68
CA PHE A 51 -7.09 -12.68 -17.34
C PHE A 51 -8.62 -12.51 -17.35
N VAL A 52 -9.26 -12.96 -16.28
CA VAL A 52 -10.71 -12.78 -16.11
C VAL A 52 -10.95 -11.59 -15.19
N ILE A 53 -11.69 -10.60 -15.68
CA ILE A 53 -12.16 -9.47 -14.90
C ILE A 53 -13.63 -9.70 -14.60
N ASN A 54 -13.99 -9.83 -13.31
CA ASN A 54 -15.36 -10.11 -12.87
C ASN A 54 -16.13 -8.82 -12.58
N GLU A 55 -15.59 -7.97 -11.74
CA GLU A 55 -16.21 -6.71 -11.36
C GLU A 55 -15.16 -5.59 -11.27
N ILE A 56 -15.58 -4.35 -11.55
CA ILE A 56 -14.76 -3.17 -11.40
C ILE A 56 -15.36 -2.30 -10.30
N MET A 57 -14.66 -2.22 -9.17
CA MET A 57 -14.98 -1.34 -8.05
C MET A 57 -14.33 0.02 -8.29
N ASP A 58 -15.12 1.03 -8.60
CA ASP A 58 -14.61 2.36 -8.99
C ASP A 58 -14.90 3.41 -7.92
N TYR A 59 -13.87 3.78 -7.16
CA TYR A 59 -13.92 4.84 -6.14
C TYR A 59 -13.51 6.22 -6.68
N THR A 60 -13.21 6.36 -7.98
CA THR A 60 -12.61 7.59 -8.54
C THR A 60 -13.53 8.81 -8.43
N SER A 61 -14.83 8.63 -8.32
CA SER A 61 -15.79 9.73 -8.12
C SER A 61 -15.55 10.52 -6.82
N ALA A 62 -14.93 9.93 -5.81
CA ALA A 62 -14.58 10.61 -4.56
C ALA A 62 -13.59 11.77 -4.76
N GLU A 63 -12.88 11.81 -5.89
CA GLU A 63 -12.01 12.95 -6.26
C GLU A 63 -12.77 14.27 -6.40
N GLU A 64 -14.05 14.23 -6.77
CA GLU A 64 -14.91 15.41 -6.88
C GLU A 64 -15.19 16.06 -5.53
N ASP A 65 -15.27 15.24 -4.47
CA ASP A 65 -15.50 15.67 -3.10
C ASP A 65 -14.20 15.90 -2.31
N GLY A 66 -13.04 15.64 -2.94
CA GLY A 66 -11.72 15.85 -2.36
C GLY A 66 -11.25 14.73 -1.43
N PHE A 67 -11.82 13.53 -1.55
CA PHE A 67 -11.39 12.34 -0.83
C PHE A 67 -10.50 11.45 -1.70
N PHE A 68 -9.48 10.87 -1.10
CA PHE A 68 -8.44 10.12 -1.83
C PHE A 68 -8.06 8.84 -1.10
N LEU A 69 -7.78 7.80 -1.88
CA LEU A 69 -7.23 6.53 -1.39
C LEU A 69 -6.32 5.95 -2.48
N GLU A 70 -5.01 6.11 -2.34
CA GLU A 70 -4.08 5.74 -3.42
C GLU A 70 -3.67 4.26 -3.34
N GLY A 71 -4.62 3.37 -3.59
CA GLY A 71 -4.44 1.94 -3.78
C GLY A 71 -3.49 1.27 -2.81
N THR A 72 -2.66 0.33 -3.28
CA THR A 72 -1.68 -0.37 -2.44
C THR A 72 -0.43 0.46 -2.11
N GLY A 73 -0.43 1.75 -2.41
CA GLY A 73 0.44 2.73 -1.75
C GLY A 73 -0.07 3.05 -0.35
N SER A 74 -1.34 3.47 -0.27
CA SER A 74 -2.02 3.83 0.98
C SER A 74 -2.46 2.61 1.80
N ILE A 75 -2.76 1.48 1.16
CA ILE A 75 -3.25 0.26 1.80
C ILE A 75 -2.18 -0.83 1.74
N VAL A 76 -1.81 -1.40 2.87
CA VAL A 76 -1.01 -2.63 2.94
C VAL A 76 -1.91 -3.78 3.34
N LEU A 77 -2.06 -4.75 2.45
CA LEU A 77 -2.98 -5.89 2.62
C LEU A 77 -2.26 -7.10 3.19
N ASP A 78 -2.81 -7.66 4.26
CA ASP A 78 -2.54 -9.02 4.71
C ASP A 78 -3.68 -9.92 4.21
N ARG A 79 -3.53 -10.42 2.99
CA ARG A 79 -4.57 -11.20 2.30
C ARG A 79 -4.87 -12.53 2.99
N GLU A 80 -3.85 -13.15 3.60
CA GLU A 80 -3.98 -14.43 4.30
C GLU A 80 -4.85 -14.31 5.56
N ASN A 81 -4.76 -13.17 6.25
CA ASN A 81 -5.47 -12.94 7.53
C ASN A 81 -6.66 -11.97 7.37
N GLY A 82 -7.00 -11.56 6.15
CA GLY A 82 -8.11 -10.67 5.87
C GLY A 82 -7.98 -9.32 6.58
N LYS A 83 -6.79 -8.72 6.60
CA LYS A 83 -6.52 -7.43 7.26
C LYS A 83 -5.96 -6.41 6.30
N ALA A 84 -6.36 -5.17 6.48
CA ALA A 84 -5.84 -4.03 5.75
C ALA A 84 -5.28 -2.98 6.71
N TYR A 85 -4.07 -2.53 6.48
CA TYR A 85 -3.37 -1.52 7.27
C TYR A 85 -3.30 -0.21 6.49
N CYS A 86 -3.70 0.90 7.12
CA CYS A 86 -3.70 2.21 6.48
C CYS A 86 -3.20 3.30 7.43
N ALA A 87 -2.12 3.96 7.03
CA ALA A 87 -1.65 5.19 7.66
C ALA A 87 -2.42 6.36 7.05
N LEU A 88 -3.23 7.05 7.87
CA LEU A 88 -4.03 8.18 7.44
C LEU A 88 -3.17 9.34 6.95
N SER A 89 -3.54 9.91 5.82
CA SER A 89 -2.80 11.00 5.19
C SER A 89 -3.69 11.74 4.18
N PRO A 90 -3.26 12.87 3.58
CA PRO A 90 -3.99 13.47 2.47
C PRO A 90 -4.21 12.56 1.24
N ARG A 91 -3.57 11.38 1.19
CA ARG A 91 -3.71 10.37 0.12
C ARG A 91 -4.39 9.09 0.59
N ALA A 92 -4.91 9.10 1.82
CA ALA A 92 -5.54 7.95 2.46
C ALA A 92 -6.63 8.44 3.42
N ASP A 93 -7.84 8.58 2.90
CA ASP A 93 -9.02 8.98 3.64
C ASP A 93 -9.59 7.82 4.45
N GLU A 94 -10.05 8.11 5.67
CA GLU A 94 -10.58 7.10 6.60
C GLU A 94 -11.87 6.47 6.08
N GLU A 95 -12.83 7.29 5.61
CA GLU A 95 -14.14 6.79 5.20
C GLU A 95 -14.03 5.91 3.97
N LEU A 96 -13.25 6.33 2.96
CA LEU A 96 -12.96 5.51 1.78
C LEU A 96 -12.22 4.21 2.11
N PHE A 97 -11.30 4.26 3.06
CA PHE A 97 -10.60 3.05 3.48
C PHE A 97 -11.54 2.06 4.18
N ILE A 98 -12.45 2.54 5.01
CA ILE A 98 -13.46 1.68 5.65
C ILE A 98 -14.39 1.09 4.60
N GLU A 99 -14.90 1.89 3.64
CA GLU A 99 -15.72 1.41 2.53
C GLU A 99 -15.01 0.31 1.74
N PHE A 100 -13.74 0.53 1.35
CA PHE A 100 -12.93 -0.51 0.71
C PHE A 100 -12.83 -1.79 1.55
N CYS A 101 -12.65 -1.66 2.87
CA CYS A 101 -12.57 -2.83 3.75
C CYS A 101 -13.90 -3.57 3.87
N GLU A 102 -15.03 -2.87 3.84
CA GLU A 102 -16.37 -3.47 3.84
C GLU A 102 -16.62 -4.22 2.52
N ASP A 103 -16.30 -3.62 1.38
CA ASP A 103 -16.51 -4.21 0.06
C ASP A 103 -15.65 -5.48 -0.18
N PHE A 104 -14.43 -5.50 0.36
CA PHE A 104 -13.48 -6.60 0.19
C PHE A 104 -13.33 -7.50 1.43
N GLU A 105 -14.21 -7.36 2.43
CA GLU A 105 -14.23 -8.16 3.66
C GLU A 105 -12.92 -8.16 4.45
N TYR A 106 -12.18 -7.00 4.45
CA TYR A 106 -11.00 -6.82 5.27
C TYR A 106 -11.32 -6.22 6.64
N ASN A 107 -10.57 -6.65 7.67
CA ASN A 107 -10.55 -5.98 8.96
C ASN A 107 -9.65 -4.74 8.89
N PRO A 108 -10.20 -3.51 9.06
CA PRO A 108 -9.43 -2.28 8.95
C PRO A 108 -8.54 -2.05 10.18
N ILE A 109 -7.30 -1.64 9.95
CA ILE A 109 -6.36 -1.19 10.98
C ILE A 109 -5.83 0.17 10.58
N LEU A 110 -6.37 1.19 11.21
CA LEU A 110 -6.08 2.60 10.98
C LEU A 110 -5.08 3.13 12.02
N PHE A 111 -4.19 4.01 11.58
CA PHE A 111 -3.24 4.68 12.44
C PHE A 111 -2.69 5.92 11.76
N GLU A 112 -2.08 6.83 12.52
CA GLU A 112 -1.27 7.92 11.98
C GLU A 112 0.22 7.58 12.04
N ALA A 113 0.94 7.87 10.96
CA ALA A 113 2.38 7.66 10.89
C ALA A 113 3.13 8.91 10.44
N PHE A 114 4.28 9.15 11.03
CA PHE A 114 5.09 10.34 10.81
C PHE A 114 6.53 9.97 10.49
N GLN A 115 7.18 10.87 9.75
CA GLN A 115 8.62 10.82 9.49
C GLN A 115 9.26 12.16 9.83
N THR A 116 10.53 12.13 10.20
CA THR A 116 11.31 13.33 10.47
C THR A 116 11.87 13.89 9.16
N VAL A 117 11.46 15.13 8.84
CA VAL A 117 11.97 15.87 7.68
C VAL A 117 12.63 17.15 8.18
N GLY A 118 13.96 17.16 8.20
CA GLY A 118 14.72 18.22 8.87
C GLY A 118 14.49 18.21 10.37
N THR A 119 13.76 19.20 10.90
CA THR A 119 13.42 19.33 12.33
C THR A 119 11.92 19.09 12.61
N GLU A 120 11.15 18.73 11.60
CA GLU A 120 9.70 18.61 11.70
C GLU A 120 9.25 17.15 11.57
N ARG A 121 8.19 16.80 12.30
CA ARG A 121 7.45 15.55 12.08
C ARG A 121 6.39 15.81 11.02
N LYS A 122 6.40 15.02 9.93
CA LYS A 122 5.42 15.11 8.83
C LYS A 122 4.75 13.78 8.63
N LEU A 123 3.47 13.80 8.31
CA LEU A 123 2.72 12.59 7.97
C LEU A 123 3.42 11.83 6.84
N ILE A 124 3.49 10.52 6.99
CA ILE A 124 3.86 9.61 5.91
C ILE A 124 2.68 9.56 4.95
N TYR A 125 2.95 9.83 3.68
CA TYR A 125 1.90 9.97 2.66
C TYR A 125 1.33 8.63 2.17
N HIS A 126 2.06 7.54 2.29
CA HIS A 126 1.65 6.17 1.92
C HIS A 126 2.11 5.16 2.96
N THR A 127 1.25 4.22 3.31
CA THR A 127 1.55 3.16 4.28
C THR A 127 2.72 2.28 3.85
N ASN A 128 2.81 1.97 2.55
CA ASN A 128 3.89 1.14 2.00
C ASN A 128 5.29 1.77 2.06
N VAL A 129 5.39 3.04 2.44
CA VAL A 129 6.69 3.69 2.71
C VAL A 129 7.32 3.11 3.97
N MET A 130 6.52 2.79 4.98
CA MET A 130 7.00 2.42 6.30
C MET A 130 6.74 0.97 6.71
N MET A 131 5.92 0.23 5.96
CA MET A 131 5.65 -1.17 6.25
C MET A 131 5.34 -2.00 5.02
N SER A 132 5.63 -3.28 5.11
CA SER A 132 5.18 -4.31 4.18
C SER A 132 4.86 -5.60 4.93
N VAL A 133 3.90 -6.36 4.43
CA VAL A 133 3.44 -7.61 5.03
C VAL A 133 3.64 -8.74 4.04
N GLY A 134 4.34 -9.79 4.47
CA GLY A 134 4.48 -11.06 3.79
C GLY A 134 3.64 -12.14 4.45
N GLU A 135 3.72 -13.36 3.97
CA GLU A 135 2.95 -14.50 4.52
C GLU A 135 3.31 -14.77 5.98
N THR A 136 4.59 -14.82 6.31
CA THR A 136 5.06 -15.20 7.65
C THR A 136 5.74 -14.08 8.42
N PHE A 137 5.89 -12.89 7.82
CA PHE A 137 6.60 -11.77 8.43
C PHE A 137 5.92 -10.43 8.12
N ALA A 138 6.28 -9.43 8.90
CA ALA A 138 5.98 -8.03 8.61
C ALA A 138 7.22 -7.17 8.88
N ILE A 139 7.52 -6.28 7.95
CA ILE A 139 8.55 -5.25 8.11
C ILE A 139 7.85 -3.95 8.45
N ILE A 140 8.25 -3.28 9.51
CA ILE A 140 7.59 -2.05 9.96
C ILE A 140 8.53 -1.11 10.71
N CYS A 141 8.43 0.18 10.40
CA CYS A 141 8.99 1.25 11.21
C CYS A 141 8.00 1.64 12.31
N ALA A 142 8.00 0.90 13.41
CA ALA A 142 7.05 1.12 14.50
C ALA A 142 7.23 2.48 15.20
N GLU A 143 8.43 3.08 15.15
CA GLU A 143 8.70 4.40 15.70
C GLU A 143 8.05 5.54 14.90
N SER A 144 7.66 5.29 13.65
CA SER A 144 6.88 6.25 12.84
C SER A 144 5.45 6.43 13.34
N ILE A 145 4.90 5.48 14.09
CA ILE A 145 3.58 5.62 14.72
C ILE A 145 3.77 6.28 16.08
N ASP A 146 3.53 7.59 16.18
CA ASP A 146 3.81 8.37 17.39
C ASP A 146 2.85 8.03 18.55
N ASP A 147 1.56 7.77 18.27
CA ASP A 147 0.62 7.33 19.29
C ASP A 147 0.92 5.90 19.75
N LYS A 148 1.14 5.75 21.05
CA LYS A 148 1.52 4.44 21.65
C LYS A 148 0.39 3.41 21.63
N LYS A 149 -0.87 3.86 21.59
CA LYS A 149 -2.02 2.94 21.55
C LYS A 149 -2.19 2.39 20.15
N GLU A 150 -2.14 3.27 19.12
CA GLU A 150 -2.18 2.86 17.73
C GLU A 150 -1.01 1.95 17.37
N ARG A 151 0.21 2.34 17.76
CA ARG A 151 1.41 1.49 17.60
C ARG A 151 1.21 0.10 18.21
N LYS A 152 0.62 0.05 19.42
CA LYS A 152 0.33 -1.22 20.08
C LYS A 152 -0.70 -2.03 19.32
N ILE A 153 -1.79 -1.40 18.84
CA ILE A 153 -2.83 -2.07 18.05
C ILE A 153 -2.23 -2.71 16.80
N VAL A 154 -1.44 -1.95 16.03
CA VAL A 154 -0.78 -2.46 14.82
C VAL A 154 0.14 -3.65 15.13
N LEU A 155 1.03 -3.50 16.12
CA LEU A 155 1.96 -4.56 16.49
C LEU A 155 1.26 -5.80 17.08
N ASP A 156 0.22 -5.62 17.87
CA ASP A 156 -0.54 -6.74 18.43
C ASP A 156 -1.35 -7.46 17.34
N SER A 157 -1.87 -6.73 16.35
CA SER A 157 -2.52 -7.34 15.19
C SER A 157 -1.55 -8.25 14.44
N LEU A 158 -0.35 -7.76 14.10
CA LEU A 158 0.67 -8.55 13.40
C LEU A 158 1.13 -9.77 14.20
N ARG A 159 1.29 -9.64 15.54
CA ARG A 159 1.63 -10.77 16.42
C ARG A 159 0.50 -11.80 16.53
N GLY A 160 -0.74 -11.31 16.54
CA GLY A 160 -1.91 -12.19 16.60
C GLY A 160 -2.01 -13.13 15.39
N ASP A 161 -1.40 -12.74 14.27
CA ASP A 161 -1.31 -13.53 13.03
C ASP A 161 0.01 -14.35 12.95
N GLU A 162 0.71 -14.49 14.09
CA GLU A 162 1.97 -15.25 14.21
C GLU A 162 3.09 -14.76 13.27
N LYS A 163 3.03 -13.50 12.81
CA LYS A 163 4.05 -12.94 11.92
C LYS A 163 5.34 -12.62 12.69
N GLU A 164 6.47 -12.96 12.09
CA GLU A 164 7.77 -12.44 12.52
C GLU A 164 7.85 -10.95 12.25
N ILE A 165 7.97 -10.11 13.31
CA ILE A 165 8.04 -8.66 13.13
C ILE A 165 9.48 -8.20 13.02
N ILE A 166 9.83 -7.68 11.86
CA ILE A 166 11.12 -7.08 11.55
C ILE A 166 11.00 -5.57 11.72
N LEU A 167 11.57 -5.05 12.81
CA LEU A 167 11.56 -3.62 13.07
C LEU A 167 12.66 -2.93 12.27
N ILE A 168 12.30 -1.85 11.57
CA ILE A 168 13.23 -0.96 10.88
C ILE A 168 13.15 0.45 11.46
N THR A 169 14.21 1.22 11.26
CA THR A 169 14.34 2.61 11.71
C THR A 169 13.87 3.60 10.64
N GLU A 170 13.65 4.87 11.01
CA GLU A 170 13.37 5.94 10.03
C GLU A 170 14.52 6.12 9.03
N ASP A 171 15.78 5.92 9.43
CA ASP A 171 16.91 5.95 8.50
C ASP A 171 16.82 4.83 7.45
N GLN A 172 16.33 3.67 7.84
CA GLN A 172 16.08 2.56 6.92
C GLN A 172 14.85 2.82 6.03
N VAL A 173 13.80 3.46 6.53
CA VAL A 173 12.67 3.95 5.74
C VAL A 173 13.16 4.92 4.65
N ASN A 174 14.04 5.86 4.97
CA ASN A 174 14.66 6.78 4.01
C ASN A 174 15.48 6.06 2.93
N ASN A 175 15.85 4.81 3.16
CA ASN A 175 16.49 3.91 2.20
C ASN A 175 15.50 2.89 1.58
N PHE A 176 14.21 3.14 1.68
CA PHE A 176 13.12 2.32 1.13
C PHE A 176 12.98 0.92 1.77
N ALA A 177 13.46 0.70 2.99
CA ALA A 177 13.39 -0.60 3.65
C ALA A 177 11.96 -0.98 4.10
N GLY A 178 11.03 -0.05 4.16
CA GLY A 178 9.60 -0.34 4.36
C GLY A 178 8.90 -0.78 3.07
N ASN A 179 9.42 -0.36 1.90
CA ASN A 179 8.79 -0.61 0.61
C ASN A 179 9.36 -1.89 -0.06
N MET A 180 8.83 -3.02 0.35
CA MET A 180 9.23 -4.34 -0.15
C MET A 180 8.00 -5.14 -0.57
N LEU A 181 8.19 -6.12 -1.45
CA LEU A 181 7.12 -6.98 -1.93
C LEU A 181 7.55 -8.44 -1.89
N GLU A 182 6.78 -9.27 -1.19
CA GLU A 182 6.91 -10.71 -1.31
C GLU A 182 6.20 -11.19 -2.58
N VAL A 183 6.89 -11.99 -3.36
CA VAL A 183 6.35 -12.61 -4.58
C VAL A 183 6.59 -14.11 -4.56
N LYS A 184 5.65 -14.87 -5.10
CA LYS A 184 5.77 -16.31 -5.28
C LYS A 184 6.24 -16.61 -6.70
N GLY A 185 7.32 -17.37 -6.83
CA GLY A 185 7.85 -17.82 -8.12
C GLY A 185 7.11 -19.04 -8.66
N PHE A 186 7.38 -19.39 -9.92
CA PHE A 186 6.83 -20.59 -10.56
C PHE A 186 7.31 -21.91 -9.90
N ASP A 187 8.37 -21.82 -9.08
CA ASP A 187 8.93 -22.94 -8.31
C ASP A 187 8.32 -23.06 -6.90
N ASP A 188 7.21 -22.38 -6.66
CA ASP A 188 6.53 -22.23 -5.37
C ASP A 188 7.38 -21.57 -4.26
N LYS A 189 8.59 -21.11 -4.58
CA LYS A 189 9.41 -20.39 -3.63
C LYS A 189 8.97 -18.92 -3.53
N ARG A 190 9.09 -18.39 -2.33
CA ARG A 190 8.85 -16.99 -2.06
C ARG A 190 10.13 -16.20 -2.13
N TYR A 191 10.02 -15.00 -2.68
CA TYR A 191 11.12 -14.07 -2.85
C TYR A 191 10.70 -12.71 -2.31
N LEU A 192 11.57 -12.08 -1.52
CA LEU A 192 11.38 -10.71 -1.07
C LEU A 192 12.10 -9.77 -2.04
N VAL A 193 11.32 -9.00 -2.79
CA VAL A 193 11.82 -8.01 -3.74
C VAL A 193 12.00 -6.68 -3.04
N MET A 194 13.17 -6.08 -3.19
CA MET A 194 13.51 -4.79 -2.59
C MET A 194 14.53 -4.03 -3.43
N SER A 195 14.67 -2.74 -3.18
CA SER A 195 15.71 -1.94 -3.82
C SER A 195 17.10 -2.28 -3.27
N THR A 196 18.14 -1.99 -4.07
CA THR A 196 19.52 -2.17 -3.60
C THR A 196 19.85 -1.28 -2.39
N SER A 197 19.24 -0.08 -2.29
CA SER A 197 19.44 0.79 -1.12
C SER A 197 18.79 0.21 0.12
N ALA A 198 17.57 -0.34 0.01
CA ALA A 198 16.92 -1.06 1.09
C ALA A 198 17.81 -2.21 1.60
N TYR A 199 18.21 -3.09 0.68
CA TYR A 199 19.08 -4.23 1.03
C TYR A 199 20.36 -3.81 1.76
N LYS A 200 21.02 -2.73 1.31
CA LYS A 200 22.24 -2.23 1.94
C LYS A 200 22.03 -1.58 3.29
N SER A 201 20.83 -1.06 3.56
CA SER A 201 20.47 -0.42 4.83
C SER A 201 20.09 -1.41 5.93
N LEU A 202 19.72 -2.64 5.55
CA LEU A 202 19.39 -3.68 6.50
C LEU A 202 20.64 -4.14 7.26
N THR A 203 20.50 -4.25 8.57
CA THR A 203 21.54 -4.84 9.43
C THR A 203 21.49 -6.36 9.34
N LYS A 204 22.67 -6.99 9.41
CA LYS A 204 22.78 -8.46 9.45
C LYS A 204 22.44 -9.00 10.83
#